data_40c93084bebc7b641072f3ede80dba58
#
_entry.id   40c93084bebc7b641072f3ede80dba58
#
_cell.length_a   1.000
_cell.length_b   1.000
_cell.length_c   1.000
_cell.angle_alpha   90.00
_cell.angle_beta   90.00
_cell.angle_gamma   90.00
#
_symmetry.space_group_name_H-M   'P 1'
#
loop_
_entity.id
_entity.type
_entity.pdbx_description
1 polymer ?
#
loop_
_entity_poly.entity_id
_entity_poly.type
_entity_poly.pdbx_seq_one_letter_code
_entity_poly.pdbx_strand_id
1 'polypeptide(L)'
;MLCPNCAAPKETLAKLSALKSTSHCGSCDIDYGVDFGNSVELRFSVHPSVRDAKGAIFCAGSPVHSRHAAAQLRLDGVPARPVDIELDSRSYTVRFLQMKRTIQLRPSLSGPAAVSIDLARTADGDEIAFKPGLVRIVFQPTLEPALVRIENESWKGAAASASLVTMMQEFRNLFSSEVLAPGMDIGIKNLALLFTDLKGSTAMYERVGDATAYGVVRDHFEWLTAIIAARGGAVVKTIGDAVMAVFAAGAGALEAALDMQERIGELSARLAPREPVALKIGVHQGPAIAINAGGSLDYFGTMVNVSARVQNESEGGDIVITSTIAADPACAAVLARRAAAAKRFTIPLKGLSGEFELWRLTPRR
;
A
#
# COMPACT_ATOMS: atom_id res chain seq x y z
N MET A 1 -9.12 -14.99 -4.96
CA MET A 1 -8.63 -14.87 -3.58
C MET A 1 -7.47 -15.82 -3.34
N LEU A 2 -6.51 -15.43 -2.55
CA LEU A 2 -5.33 -16.21 -2.17
C LEU A 2 -5.24 -16.34 -0.65
N CYS A 3 -4.72 -17.44 -0.17
CA CYS A 3 -4.38 -17.58 1.24
C CYS A 3 -3.15 -16.70 1.56
N PRO A 4 -3.19 -15.79 2.56
CA PRO A 4 -2.06 -14.92 2.88
C PRO A 4 -0.87 -15.68 3.49
N ASN A 5 -1.11 -16.89 4.00
CA ASN A 5 -0.08 -17.73 4.61
C ASN A 5 0.66 -18.57 3.56
N CYS A 6 -0.04 -19.26 2.66
CA CYS A 6 0.58 -20.20 1.71
C CYS A 6 0.45 -19.79 0.23
N ALA A 7 -0.18 -18.64 -0.04
CA ALA A 7 -0.48 -18.15 -1.40
C ALA A 7 -1.28 -19.14 -2.28
N ALA A 8 -1.86 -20.19 -1.70
CA ALA A 8 -2.71 -21.10 -2.44
C ALA A 8 -3.95 -20.37 -2.98
N PRO A 9 -4.30 -20.53 -4.27
CA PRO A 9 -5.51 -19.96 -4.81
C PRO A 9 -6.72 -20.62 -4.16
N LYS A 10 -7.69 -19.79 -3.75
CA LYS A 10 -8.90 -20.25 -3.07
C LYS A 10 -10.10 -20.29 -4.02
N GLU A 11 -10.48 -19.13 -4.50
CA GLU A 11 -11.59 -19.02 -5.45
C GLU A 11 -11.40 -17.78 -6.35
N THR A 12 -12.04 -17.81 -7.51
CA THR A 12 -12.13 -16.66 -8.41
C THR A 12 -13.55 -16.09 -8.29
N LEU A 13 -13.62 -14.83 -7.88
CA LEU A 13 -14.87 -14.08 -7.78
C LEU A 13 -15.00 -13.15 -8.99
N ALA A 14 -16.23 -13.01 -9.47
CA ALA A 14 -16.49 -12.15 -10.64
C ALA A 14 -16.43 -10.65 -10.29
N LYS A 15 -16.70 -10.29 -9.03
CA LYS A 15 -16.78 -8.90 -8.57
C LYS A 15 -16.23 -8.74 -7.17
N LEU A 16 -15.72 -7.56 -6.82
CA LEU A 16 -15.30 -7.22 -5.47
C LEU A 16 -16.44 -7.31 -4.45
N SER A 17 -17.67 -7.06 -4.85
CA SER A 17 -18.86 -7.19 -4.00
C SER A 17 -19.18 -8.62 -3.55
N ALA A 18 -18.57 -9.64 -4.17
CA ALA A 18 -18.71 -11.04 -3.77
C ALA A 18 -17.67 -11.48 -2.72
N LEU A 19 -16.72 -10.62 -2.36
CA LEU A 19 -15.74 -10.91 -1.31
C LEU A 19 -16.41 -11.17 0.03
N LYS A 20 -15.74 -11.93 0.88
CA LYS A 20 -16.10 -12.16 2.29
C LYS A 20 -14.97 -11.64 3.17
N SER A 21 -15.29 -11.19 4.37
CA SER A 21 -14.30 -10.69 5.34
C SER A 21 -13.39 -11.80 5.92
N THR A 22 -13.83 -13.04 5.87
CA THR A 22 -13.08 -14.21 6.33
C THR A 22 -13.11 -15.35 5.30
N SER A 23 -12.09 -16.18 5.29
CA SER A 23 -12.01 -17.36 4.43
C SER A 23 -11.18 -18.45 5.10
N HIS A 24 -11.44 -19.72 4.71
CA HIS A 24 -10.69 -20.87 5.16
C HIS A 24 -9.75 -21.36 4.08
N CYS A 25 -8.52 -21.72 4.45
CA CYS A 25 -7.54 -22.32 3.54
C CYS A 25 -7.45 -23.83 3.76
N GLY A 26 -7.99 -24.64 2.84
CA GLY A 26 -7.88 -26.10 2.92
C GLY A 26 -6.48 -26.67 2.70
N SER A 27 -5.51 -25.85 2.24
CA SER A 27 -4.11 -26.30 2.05
C SER A 27 -3.28 -26.25 3.33
N CYS A 28 -3.54 -25.31 4.22
CA CYS A 28 -2.85 -25.18 5.49
C CYS A 28 -3.77 -25.19 6.71
N ASP A 29 -5.04 -25.52 6.50
CA ASP A 29 -6.08 -25.72 7.49
C ASP A 29 -6.19 -24.55 8.49
N ILE A 30 -6.28 -23.32 7.96
CA ILE A 30 -6.39 -22.10 8.76
C ILE A 30 -7.54 -21.22 8.31
N ASP A 31 -8.20 -20.59 9.26
CA ASP A 31 -9.09 -19.45 9.01
C ASP A 31 -8.28 -18.16 8.99
N TYR A 32 -8.62 -17.26 8.07
CA TYR A 32 -7.94 -15.98 7.94
C TYR A 32 -8.90 -14.85 7.59
N GLY A 33 -8.58 -13.65 8.08
CA GLY A 33 -9.19 -12.41 7.62
C GLY A 33 -8.70 -12.05 6.22
N VAL A 34 -9.61 -11.69 5.35
CA VAL A 34 -9.30 -11.24 3.99
C VAL A 34 -8.80 -9.80 4.04
N ASP A 35 -7.66 -9.52 3.43
CA ASP A 35 -7.14 -8.16 3.24
C ASP A 35 -6.77 -7.91 1.77
N PHE A 36 -6.85 -6.65 1.35
CA PHE A 36 -6.60 -6.27 -0.04
C PHE A 36 -5.15 -6.43 -0.47
N GLY A 37 -4.20 -6.36 0.46
CA GLY A 37 -2.77 -6.44 0.15
C GLY A 37 -2.25 -7.86 -0.03
N ASN A 38 -2.79 -8.82 0.76
CA ASN A 38 -2.22 -10.16 0.85
C ASN A 38 -3.17 -11.29 0.42
N SER A 39 -4.48 -11.01 0.31
CA SER A 39 -5.48 -12.06 0.08
C SER A 39 -6.24 -11.89 -1.23
N VAL A 40 -6.23 -10.71 -1.84
CA VAL A 40 -7.00 -10.41 -3.05
C VAL A 40 -6.09 -9.95 -4.17
N GLU A 41 -6.07 -10.71 -5.25
CA GLU A 41 -5.41 -10.38 -6.51
C GLU A 41 -6.48 -10.14 -7.58
N LEU A 42 -6.34 -9.05 -8.34
CA LEU A 42 -7.21 -8.75 -9.47
C LEU A 42 -6.65 -9.35 -10.74
N ARG A 43 -7.52 -10.02 -11.51
CA ARG A 43 -7.20 -10.56 -12.81
C ARG A 43 -7.97 -9.81 -13.89
N PHE A 44 -7.25 -9.32 -14.88
CA PHE A 44 -7.83 -8.68 -16.04
C PHE A 44 -7.81 -9.61 -17.24
N SER A 45 -8.88 -9.61 -18.04
CA SER A 45 -8.96 -10.33 -19.30
C SER A 45 -9.47 -9.39 -20.39
N VAL A 46 -9.01 -9.62 -21.61
CA VAL A 46 -9.53 -8.89 -22.76
C VAL A 46 -10.97 -9.36 -23.01
N HIS A 47 -11.90 -8.42 -23.17
CA HIS A 47 -13.29 -8.75 -23.48
C HIS A 47 -13.39 -9.50 -24.82
N PRO A 48 -14.19 -10.57 -24.95
CA PRO A 48 -14.29 -11.36 -26.19
C PRO A 48 -14.67 -10.57 -27.44
N SER A 49 -15.41 -9.44 -27.29
CA SER A 49 -15.74 -8.56 -28.40
C SER A 49 -14.53 -7.82 -28.99
N VAL A 50 -13.44 -7.67 -28.22
CA VAL A 50 -12.19 -7.03 -28.67
C VAL A 50 -11.26 -8.07 -29.30
N ARG A 51 -11.09 -9.20 -28.64
CA ARG A 51 -10.28 -10.32 -29.11
C ARG A 51 -10.62 -11.57 -28.31
N ASP A 52 -10.80 -12.73 -29.00
CA ASP A 52 -10.87 -14.03 -28.32
C ASP A 52 -9.48 -14.40 -27.77
N ALA A 53 -9.24 -14.02 -26.53
CA ALA A 53 -8.02 -14.34 -25.80
C ALA A 53 -8.32 -15.49 -24.82
N LYS A 54 -8.49 -16.69 -25.34
CA LYS A 54 -8.60 -17.91 -24.51
C LYS A 54 -7.23 -18.18 -23.88
N GLY A 55 -7.03 -17.70 -22.67
CA GLY A 55 -5.90 -18.09 -21.84
C GLY A 55 -6.04 -19.57 -21.48
N ALA A 56 -4.99 -20.36 -21.71
CA ALA A 56 -4.93 -21.72 -21.16
C ALA A 56 -5.01 -21.62 -19.64
N ILE A 57 -6.00 -22.29 -19.04
CA ILE A 57 -6.12 -22.38 -17.58
C ILE A 57 -5.05 -23.39 -17.15
N PHE A 58 -3.94 -22.90 -16.63
CA PHE A 58 -2.95 -23.75 -15.99
C PHE A 58 -3.38 -23.99 -14.55
N CYS A 59 -3.55 -25.25 -14.19
CA CYS A 59 -3.66 -25.61 -12.79
C CYS A 59 -2.28 -25.42 -12.13
N ALA A 60 -2.11 -24.34 -11.38
CA ALA A 60 -0.92 -24.09 -10.56
C ALA A 60 -0.91 -24.97 -9.28
N GLY A 61 -1.56 -26.11 -9.30
CA GLY A 61 -1.81 -26.94 -8.12
C GLY A 61 -0.61 -27.60 -7.47
N SER A 62 0.59 -27.51 -8.07
CA SER A 62 1.80 -28.04 -7.45
C SER A 62 2.75 -26.89 -7.05
N PRO A 63 3.29 -26.91 -5.83
CA PRO A 63 4.33 -25.96 -5.38
C PRO A 63 5.54 -25.91 -6.32
N VAL A 64 5.85 -27.01 -6.99
CA VAL A 64 6.95 -27.13 -7.98
C VAL A 64 6.75 -26.19 -9.19
N HIS A 65 5.51 -25.86 -9.53
CA HIS A 65 5.18 -24.93 -10.60
C HIS A 65 5.06 -23.46 -10.14
N SER A 66 5.14 -23.22 -8.84
CA SER A 66 5.14 -21.86 -8.27
C SER A 66 6.55 -21.29 -8.37
N ARG A 67 6.83 -20.45 -9.36
CA ARG A 67 8.17 -19.86 -9.61
C ARG A 67 8.79 -19.13 -8.41
N HIS A 68 7.99 -18.81 -7.39
CA HIS A 68 8.44 -18.16 -6.15
C HIS A 68 8.80 -19.15 -5.04
N ALA A 69 8.42 -20.42 -5.13
CA ALA A 69 8.76 -21.43 -4.13
C ALA A 69 10.10 -22.06 -4.45
N ALA A 70 11.11 -21.82 -3.61
CA ALA A 70 12.42 -22.45 -3.71
C ALA A 70 12.38 -23.90 -3.19
N ALA A 71 11.60 -24.14 -2.12
CA ALA A 71 11.41 -25.47 -1.55
C ALA A 71 10.10 -25.56 -0.76
N GLN A 72 9.60 -26.81 -0.65
CA GLN A 72 8.55 -27.18 0.30
C GLN A 72 8.91 -28.52 0.92
N LEU A 73 8.83 -28.60 2.23
CA LEU A 73 9.21 -29.81 2.99
C LEU A 73 8.31 -29.98 4.19
N ARG A 74 8.16 -31.25 4.61
CA ARG A 74 7.44 -31.62 5.79
C ARG A 74 8.43 -31.97 6.91
N LEU A 75 8.25 -31.40 8.08
CA LEU A 75 8.95 -31.70 9.31
C LEU A 75 8.02 -32.54 10.18
N ASP A 76 8.38 -33.78 10.48
CA ASP A 76 7.52 -34.73 11.18
C ASP A 76 7.94 -34.89 12.66
N GLY A 77 8.46 -33.84 13.30
CA GLY A 77 8.83 -33.85 14.71
C GLY A 77 10.10 -34.64 15.07
N VAL A 78 10.84 -35.11 14.09
CA VAL A 78 12.03 -36.00 14.23
C VAL A 78 13.32 -35.19 14.11
N PRO A 79 14.50 -35.79 14.35
CA PRO A 79 15.78 -35.07 14.51
C PRO A 79 16.03 -34.04 13.41
N ALA A 80 16.86 -33.06 13.76
CA ALA A 80 17.26 -31.97 12.88
C ALA A 80 17.46 -32.43 11.42
N ARG A 81 16.66 -31.85 10.48
CA ARG A 81 16.71 -32.23 9.07
C ARG A 81 17.50 -31.20 8.27
N PRO A 82 18.69 -31.54 7.78
CA PRO A 82 19.41 -30.69 6.85
C PRO A 82 18.77 -30.76 5.45
N VAL A 83 18.67 -29.62 4.79
CA VAL A 83 18.23 -29.48 3.40
C VAL A 83 19.19 -28.57 2.69
N ASP A 84 19.79 -29.04 1.60
CA ASP A 84 20.68 -28.26 0.77
C ASP A 84 19.85 -27.66 -0.37
N ILE A 85 19.84 -26.33 -0.49
CA ILE A 85 19.01 -25.57 -1.43
C ILE A 85 19.89 -24.52 -2.11
N GLU A 86 19.77 -24.39 -3.43
CA GLU A 86 20.41 -23.30 -4.14
C GLU A 86 19.56 -22.03 -4.02
N LEU A 87 20.08 -21.01 -3.32
CA LEU A 87 19.46 -19.72 -3.11
C LEU A 87 20.34 -18.62 -3.72
N ASP A 88 19.75 -17.81 -4.57
CA ASP A 88 20.43 -16.67 -5.17
C ASP A 88 20.49 -15.45 -4.22
N SER A 89 20.92 -14.29 -4.73
CA SER A 89 21.05 -13.04 -3.96
C SER A 89 19.73 -12.31 -3.67
N ARG A 90 18.59 -13.01 -3.74
CA ARG A 90 17.27 -12.48 -3.33
C ARG A 90 16.97 -12.80 -1.88
N SER A 91 16.03 -12.06 -1.30
CA SER A 91 15.46 -12.38 0.00
C SER A 91 14.44 -13.50 -0.12
N TYR A 92 14.39 -14.36 0.90
CA TYR A 92 13.44 -15.46 0.98
C TYR A 92 12.68 -15.41 2.28
N THR A 93 11.43 -15.87 2.26
CA THR A 93 10.61 -16.08 3.46
C THR A 93 10.47 -17.58 3.72
N VAL A 94 10.86 -18.04 4.88
CA VAL A 94 10.58 -19.38 5.37
C VAL A 94 9.26 -19.33 6.13
N ARG A 95 8.23 -20.03 5.63
CA ARG A 95 6.90 -20.09 6.26
C ARG A 95 6.65 -21.44 6.87
N PHE A 96 6.22 -21.43 8.12
CA PHE A 96 5.70 -22.59 8.83
C PHE A 96 4.17 -22.51 8.75
N LEU A 97 3.57 -23.24 7.81
CA LEU A 97 2.20 -22.99 7.37
C LEU A 97 1.16 -23.15 8.48
N GLN A 98 1.20 -24.24 9.26
CA GLN A 98 0.25 -24.50 10.36
C GLN A 98 0.47 -23.56 11.55
N MET A 99 1.73 -23.19 11.81
CA MET A 99 2.11 -22.36 12.96
C MET A 99 1.94 -20.86 12.72
N LYS A 100 1.59 -20.44 11.50
CA LYS A 100 1.48 -19.02 11.09
C LYS A 100 2.75 -18.19 11.39
N ARG A 101 3.93 -18.83 11.36
CA ARG A 101 5.23 -18.22 11.64
C ARG A 101 6.04 -18.04 10.37
N THR A 102 6.79 -16.98 10.31
CA THR A 102 7.68 -16.62 9.20
C THR A 102 9.06 -16.24 9.71
N ILE A 103 10.09 -16.56 8.93
CA ILE A 103 11.48 -16.15 9.16
C ILE A 103 12.00 -15.60 7.84
N GLN A 104 12.73 -14.49 7.89
CA GLN A 104 13.29 -13.85 6.72
C GLN A 104 14.74 -14.31 6.51
N LEU A 105 15.06 -14.84 5.34
CA LEU A 105 16.43 -15.10 4.92
C LEU A 105 16.93 -13.91 4.08
N ARG A 106 18.00 -13.26 4.54
CA ARG A 106 18.60 -12.11 3.86
C ARG A 106 19.96 -12.47 3.25
N PRO A 107 20.16 -12.21 1.95
CA PRO A 107 21.43 -12.49 1.30
C PRO A 107 22.53 -11.56 1.85
N SER A 108 23.69 -12.14 2.15
CA SER A 108 24.89 -11.40 2.59
C SER A 108 26.13 -12.12 2.09
N LEU A 109 27.05 -11.42 1.45
CA LEU A 109 28.32 -12.02 0.98
C LEU A 109 29.18 -12.55 2.14
N SER A 110 29.03 -11.98 3.32
CA SER A 110 29.68 -12.43 4.57
C SER A 110 28.81 -13.38 5.39
N GLY A 111 27.61 -13.73 4.91
CA GLY A 111 26.70 -14.64 5.59
C GLY A 111 27.22 -16.09 5.63
N PRO A 112 26.68 -16.94 6.52
CA PRO A 112 27.03 -18.35 6.58
C PRO A 112 26.45 -19.13 5.39
N ALA A 113 27.17 -20.17 4.96
CA ALA A 113 26.68 -21.15 3.98
C ALA A 113 25.75 -22.20 4.61
N ALA A 114 25.69 -22.25 5.96
CA ALA A 114 24.79 -23.11 6.72
C ALA A 114 23.98 -22.28 7.71
N VAL A 115 22.66 -22.43 7.69
CA VAL A 115 21.71 -21.72 8.54
C VAL A 115 20.96 -22.74 9.40
N SER A 116 20.86 -22.49 10.71
CA SER A 116 20.06 -23.30 11.63
C SER A 116 18.80 -22.53 12.02
N ILE A 117 17.65 -23.16 11.87
CA ILE A 117 16.35 -22.61 12.25
C ILE A 117 15.79 -23.41 13.42
N ASP A 118 15.72 -22.76 14.59
CA ASP A 118 15.16 -23.31 15.81
C ASP A 118 13.97 -22.44 16.24
N LEU A 119 12.75 -22.97 16.10
CA LEU A 119 11.53 -22.24 16.45
C LEU A 119 11.38 -21.92 17.94
N ALA A 120 12.13 -22.58 18.81
CA ALA A 120 12.15 -22.25 20.22
C ALA A 120 12.96 -20.97 20.52
N ARG A 121 13.87 -20.59 19.60
CA ARG A 121 14.80 -19.47 19.78
C ARG A 121 14.59 -18.34 18.78
N THR A 122 13.94 -18.62 17.65
CA THR A 122 13.71 -17.66 16.56
C THR A 122 12.29 -17.11 16.67
N ALA A 123 12.12 -15.79 16.75
CA ALA A 123 10.83 -15.14 16.80
C ALA A 123 10.15 -15.09 15.41
N ASP A 124 8.85 -14.79 15.38
CA ASP A 124 8.15 -14.53 14.12
C ASP A 124 8.66 -13.23 13.50
N GLY A 125 9.05 -13.28 12.22
CA GLY A 125 9.61 -12.15 11.50
C GLY A 125 11.12 -11.95 11.66
N ASP A 126 11.81 -12.76 12.44
CA ASP A 126 13.28 -12.66 12.58
C ASP A 126 14.00 -12.78 11.27
N GLU A 127 15.13 -12.09 11.15
CA GLU A 127 15.99 -12.10 9.97
C GLU A 127 17.25 -12.94 10.22
N ILE A 128 17.56 -13.83 9.28
CA ILE A 128 18.77 -14.66 9.30
C ILE A 128 19.56 -14.40 8.02
N ALA A 129 20.82 -14.03 8.16
CA ALA A 129 21.71 -13.84 7.01
C ALA A 129 22.14 -15.20 6.43
N PHE A 130 22.30 -15.28 5.11
CA PHE A 130 22.84 -16.43 4.40
C PHE A 130 23.78 -15.99 3.28
N LYS A 131 24.75 -16.84 2.90
CA LYS A 131 25.60 -16.63 1.74
C LYS A 131 24.91 -17.19 0.49
N PRO A 132 24.68 -16.39 -0.57
CA PRO A 132 24.11 -16.89 -1.84
C PRO A 132 24.94 -18.06 -2.43
N GLY A 133 24.24 -19.03 -3.02
CA GLY A 133 24.77 -20.27 -3.57
C GLY A 133 24.07 -21.48 -2.95
N LEU A 134 24.78 -22.59 -2.82
CA LEU A 134 24.27 -23.79 -2.13
C LEU A 134 24.25 -23.55 -0.63
N VAL A 135 23.04 -23.41 -0.06
CA VAL A 135 22.82 -23.11 1.36
C VAL A 135 22.30 -24.36 2.06
N ARG A 136 22.95 -24.75 3.13
CA ARG A 136 22.47 -25.81 4.01
C ARG A 136 21.57 -25.22 5.10
N ILE A 137 20.28 -25.53 5.06
CA ILE A 137 19.32 -25.12 6.10
C ILE A 137 19.05 -26.32 7.00
N VAL A 138 19.31 -26.18 8.28
CA VAL A 138 19.04 -27.20 9.29
C VAL A 138 17.84 -26.78 10.11
N PHE A 139 16.73 -27.48 9.95
CA PHE A 139 15.53 -27.27 10.77
C PHE A 139 15.67 -28.11 12.05
N GLN A 140 15.62 -27.46 13.20
CA GLN A 140 15.58 -28.14 14.49
C GLN A 140 14.21 -28.83 14.68
N PRO A 141 14.14 -29.89 15.53
CA PRO A 141 12.90 -30.61 15.76
C PRO A 141 11.75 -29.69 16.17
N THR A 142 10.56 -29.95 15.67
CA THR A 142 9.33 -29.27 16.05
C THR A 142 8.48 -30.21 16.92
N LEU A 143 7.76 -29.66 17.91
CA LEU A 143 6.85 -30.44 18.75
C LEU A 143 5.71 -31.07 17.98
N GLU A 144 5.28 -30.41 16.91
CA GLU A 144 4.20 -30.84 16.03
C GLU A 144 4.69 -30.91 14.58
N PRO A 145 4.11 -31.77 13.75
CA PRO A 145 4.41 -31.80 12.32
C PRO A 145 4.17 -30.42 11.68
N ALA A 146 5.12 -29.95 10.90
CA ALA A 146 5.02 -28.66 10.22
C ALA A 146 5.30 -28.79 8.74
N LEU A 147 4.47 -28.14 7.91
CA LEU A 147 4.75 -27.94 6.50
C LEU A 147 5.50 -26.62 6.36
N VAL A 148 6.74 -26.70 5.87
CA VAL A 148 7.61 -25.54 5.68
C VAL A 148 7.71 -25.23 4.19
N ARG A 149 7.63 -23.95 3.87
CA ARG A 149 7.80 -23.43 2.51
C ARG A 149 8.83 -22.33 2.51
N ILE A 150 9.80 -22.41 1.61
CA ILE A 150 10.79 -21.37 1.37
C ILE A 150 10.41 -20.65 0.08
N GLU A 151 10.10 -19.37 0.18
CA GLU A 151 9.56 -18.56 -0.90
C GLU A 151 10.41 -17.33 -1.16
N ASN A 152 10.54 -16.99 -2.43
CA ASN A 152 11.08 -15.71 -2.86
C ASN A 152 10.03 -14.61 -2.68
N GLU A 153 10.38 -13.50 -2.03
CA GLU A 153 9.48 -12.37 -1.82
C GLU A 153 9.13 -11.60 -3.10
N SER A 154 9.90 -11.77 -4.17
CA SER A 154 9.75 -10.96 -5.39
C SER A 154 8.41 -11.12 -6.11
N TRP A 155 7.67 -12.21 -5.90
CA TRP A 155 6.39 -12.44 -6.55
C TRP A 155 5.30 -11.46 -6.11
N LYS A 156 5.35 -11.01 -4.85
CA LYS A 156 4.37 -10.04 -4.32
C LYS A 156 4.49 -8.68 -5.01
N GLY A 157 5.70 -8.29 -5.37
CA GLY A 157 5.95 -7.04 -6.10
C GLY A 157 5.44 -7.07 -7.55
N ALA A 158 5.21 -8.26 -8.11
CA ALA A 158 4.66 -8.45 -9.46
C ALA A 158 3.16 -8.76 -9.47
N ALA A 159 2.54 -8.94 -8.30
CA ALA A 159 1.12 -9.27 -8.20
C ALA A 159 0.25 -7.99 -8.27
N ALA A 160 -0.83 -8.06 -9.05
CA ALA A 160 -1.85 -7.02 -9.10
C ALA A 160 -2.79 -7.17 -7.88
N SER A 161 -2.29 -6.87 -6.66
CA SER A 161 -3.12 -6.93 -5.47
C SER A 161 -4.27 -5.92 -5.53
N ALA A 162 -5.41 -6.25 -4.89
CA ALA A 162 -6.54 -5.34 -4.85
C ALA A 162 -6.16 -4.00 -4.18
N SER A 163 -5.28 -4.03 -3.19
CA SER A 163 -4.74 -2.81 -2.58
C SER A 163 -4.05 -1.91 -3.60
N LEU A 164 -3.13 -2.45 -4.40
CA LEU A 164 -2.43 -1.68 -5.42
C LEU A 164 -3.37 -1.14 -6.50
N VAL A 165 -4.20 -2.03 -7.07
CA VAL A 165 -5.03 -1.70 -8.24
C VAL A 165 -6.13 -0.70 -7.89
N THR A 166 -6.77 -0.83 -6.73
CA THR A 166 -7.82 0.10 -6.28
C THR A 166 -7.29 1.51 -5.92
N MET A 167 -5.96 1.66 -5.83
CA MET A 167 -5.27 2.95 -5.65
C MET A 167 -4.77 3.54 -6.98
N MET A 168 -5.10 2.94 -8.13
CA MET A 168 -4.78 3.49 -9.45
C MET A 168 -5.96 4.30 -9.99
N GLN A 169 -5.69 5.49 -10.52
CA GLN A 169 -6.74 6.39 -11.04
C GLN A 169 -7.49 5.77 -12.21
N GLU A 170 -6.78 5.07 -13.10
CA GLU A 170 -7.37 4.39 -14.26
C GLU A 170 -8.37 3.31 -13.85
N PHE A 171 -8.06 2.55 -12.78
CA PHE A 171 -8.99 1.55 -12.26
C PHE A 171 -10.27 2.20 -11.76
N ARG A 172 -10.17 3.26 -10.98
CA ARG A 172 -11.32 4.01 -10.46
C ARG A 172 -12.18 4.63 -11.56
N ASN A 173 -11.56 5.08 -12.63
CA ASN A 173 -12.26 5.64 -13.79
C ASN A 173 -12.97 4.57 -14.61
N LEU A 174 -12.29 3.43 -14.90
CA LEU A 174 -12.79 2.39 -15.78
C LEU A 174 -13.71 1.37 -15.09
N PHE A 175 -13.51 1.16 -13.79
CA PHE A 175 -14.18 0.16 -12.97
C PHE A 175 -14.87 0.77 -11.74
N SER A 176 -15.51 1.92 -11.91
CA SER A 176 -16.16 2.66 -10.83
C SER A 176 -17.25 1.86 -10.10
N SER A 177 -17.85 0.86 -10.76
CA SER A 177 -18.85 -0.06 -10.18
C SER A 177 -18.24 -1.23 -9.41
N GLU A 178 -16.92 -1.43 -9.47
CA GLU A 178 -16.22 -2.48 -8.71
C GLU A 178 -15.95 -2.00 -7.28
N VAL A 179 -16.98 -2.18 -6.46
CA VAL A 179 -17.00 -1.78 -5.04
C VAL A 179 -17.31 -2.98 -4.15
N LEU A 180 -17.02 -2.86 -2.86
CA LEU A 180 -17.40 -3.85 -1.87
C LEU A 180 -18.92 -3.92 -1.71
N ALA A 181 -19.44 -5.05 -1.23
CA ALA A 181 -20.84 -5.15 -0.86
C ALA A 181 -21.18 -4.12 0.25
N PRO A 182 -22.44 -3.62 0.29
CA PRO A 182 -22.86 -2.76 1.39
C PRO A 182 -22.65 -3.42 2.76
N GLY A 183 -22.07 -2.68 3.69
CA GLY A 183 -21.74 -3.16 5.04
C GLY A 183 -20.51 -4.05 5.12
N MET A 184 -19.83 -4.33 4.00
CA MET A 184 -18.54 -5.02 4.02
C MET A 184 -17.40 -4.04 4.22
N ASP A 185 -16.43 -4.48 5.01
CA ASP A 185 -15.17 -3.80 5.25
C ASP A 185 -13.98 -4.76 5.05
N ILE A 186 -12.90 -4.24 4.48
CA ILE A 186 -11.68 -5.02 4.27
C ILE A 186 -10.48 -4.20 4.71
N GLY A 187 -9.66 -4.80 5.60
CA GLY A 187 -8.45 -4.19 6.13
C GLY A 187 -7.38 -3.95 5.06
N ILE A 188 -6.70 -2.82 5.17
CA ILE A 188 -5.49 -2.49 4.43
C ILE A 188 -4.42 -2.16 5.47
N LYS A 189 -3.31 -2.89 5.47
CA LYS A 189 -2.27 -2.74 6.51
C LYS A 189 -1.54 -1.42 6.44
N ASN A 190 -1.30 -0.93 5.24
CA ASN A 190 -0.62 0.34 5.03
C ASN A 190 -1.07 0.97 3.71
N LEU A 191 -1.43 2.24 3.78
CA LEU A 191 -1.63 3.12 2.65
C LEU A 191 -1.26 4.55 3.06
N ALA A 192 -1.01 5.42 2.10
CA ALA A 192 -0.82 6.83 2.36
C ALA A 192 -2.02 7.64 1.84
N LEU A 193 -2.47 8.59 2.64
CA LEU A 193 -3.45 9.58 2.24
C LEU A 193 -2.81 10.96 2.12
N LEU A 194 -3.21 11.64 1.07
CA LEU A 194 -2.89 13.04 0.81
C LEU A 194 -4.21 13.81 0.80
N PHE A 195 -4.29 14.84 1.63
CA PHE A 195 -5.38 15.81 1.62
C PHE A 195 -4.87 17.14 1.12
N THR A 196 -5.65 17.78 0.24
CA THR A 196 -5.38 19.15 -0.20
C THR A 196 -6.58 20.03 0.08
N ASP A 197 -6.35 21.35 0.18
CA ASP A 197 -7.39 22.36 0.34
C ASP A 197 -6.90 23.71 -0.19
N LEU A 198 -7.75 24.49 -0.85
CA LEU A 198 -7.41 25.82 -1.33
C LEU A 198 -7.53 26.85 -0.20
N LYS A 199 -6.43 27.52 0.12
CA LYS A 199 -6.44 28.58 1.12
C LYS A 199 -7.30 29.75 0.64
N GLY A 200 -8.34 30.09 1.43
CA GLY A 200 -9.18 31.25 1.15
C GLY A 200 -10.19 31.07 0.02
N SER A 201 -10.51 29.83 -0.36
CA SER A 201 -11.47 29.49 -1.42
C SER A 201 -12.84 30.15 -1.21
N THR A 202 -13.40 30.16 0.00
CA THR A 202 -14.70 30.79 0.30
C THR A 202 -14.73 32.27 -0.07
N ALA A 203 -13.71 33.03 0.32
CA ALA A 203 -13.62 34.45 -0.03
C ALA A 203 -13.39 34.68 -1.54
N MET A 204 -12.72 33.73 -2.21
CA MET A 204 -12.58 33.74 -3.65
C MET A 204 -13.92 33.53 -4.33
N TYR A 205 -14.72 32.57 -3.88
CA TYR A 205 -16.05 32.27 -4.45
C TYR A 205 -17.00 33.46 -4.34
N GLU A 206 -17.06 34.08 -3.17
CA GLU A 206 -17.87 35.29 -2.98
C GLU A 206 -17.49 36.43 -3.93
N ARG A 207 -16.22 36.56 -4.27
CA ARG A 207 -15.72 37.65 -5.10
C ARG A 207 -15.92 37.40 -6.61
N VAL A 208 -15.71 36.14 -7.09
CA VAL A 208 -15.75 35.82 -8.54
C VAL A 208 -17.13 35.37 -8.98
N GLY A 209 -18.01 35.01 -8.06
CA GLY A 209 -19.33 34.45 -8.31
C GLY A 209 -19.30 32.94 -8.66
N ASP A 210 -20.43 32.26 -8.39
CA ASP A 210 -20.54 30.80 -8.42
C ASP A 210 -20.12 30.16 -9.76
N ALA A 211 -20.51 30.71 -10.87
CA ALA A 211 -20.20 30.14 -12.19
C ALA A 211 -18.69 30.16 -12.50
N THR A 212 -18.02 31.26 -12.18
CA THR A 212 -16.57 31.39 -12.34
C THR A 212 -15.84 30.49 -11.33
N ALA A 213 -16.30 30.49 -10.09
CA ALA A 213 -15.76 29.64 -9.02
C ALA A 213 -15.85 28.16 -9.40
N TYR A 214 -16.93 27.69 -9.97
CA TYR A 214 -17.08 26.32 -10.44
C TYR A 214 -16.03 25.95 -11.51
N GLY A 215 -15.78 26.83 -12.48
CA GLY A 215 -14.73 26.64 -13.47
C GLY A 215 -13.34 26.51 -12.83
N VAL A 216 -13.03 27.38 -11.88
CA VAL A 216 -11.79 27.35 -11.07
C VAL A 216 -11.61 26.02 -10.35
N VAL A 217 -12.65 25.54 -9.66
CA VAL A 217 -12.62 24.28 -8.90
C VAL A 217 -12.45 23.07 -9.82
N ARG A 218 -13.12 23.06 -10.95
CA ARG A 218 -12.97 21.98 -11.95
C ARG A 218 -11.52 21.90 -12.47
N ASP A 219 -10.95 23.03 -12.88
CA ASP A 219 -9.59 23.09 -13.43
C ASP A 219 -8.55 22.73 -12.35
N HIS A 220 -8.81 23.10 -11.09
CA HIS A 220 -8.04 22.68 -9.91
C HIS A 220 -8.08 21.16 -9.72
N PHE A 221 -9.25 20.52 -9.78
CA PHE A 221 -9.38 19.08 -9.65
C PHE A 221 -8.72 18.32 -10.79
N GLU A 222 -8.84 18.77 -12.02
CA GLU A 222 -8.18 18.18 -13.18
C GLU A 222 -6.65 18.23 -13.02
N TRP A 223 -6.12 19.38 -12.60
CA TRP A 223 -4.70 19.56 -12.38
C TRP A 223 -4.17 18.66 -11.24
N LEU A 224 -4.86 18.62 -10.10
CA LEU A 224 -4.50 17.72 -8.99
C LEU A 224 -4.56 16.26 -9.39
N THR A 225 -5.63 15.84 -10.06
CA THR A 225 -5.81 14.46 -10.51
C THR A 225 -4.68 14.01 -11.43
N ALA A 226 -4.24 14.86 -12.34
CA ALA A 226 -3.12 14.55 -13.23
C ALA A 226 -1.80 14.32 -12.46
N ILE A 227 -1.50 15.15 -11.45
CA ILE A 227 -0.29 14.99 -10.61
C ILE A 227 -0.40 13.72 -9.74
N ILE A 228 -1.55 13.49 -9.12
CA ILE A 228 -1.81 12.31 -8.28
C ILE A 228 -1.61 11.03 -9.11
N ALA A 229 -2.23 10.95 -10.28
CA ALA A 229 -2.12 9.78 -11.18
C ALA A 229 -0.68 9.57 -11.66
N ALA A 230 0.05 10.63 -12.02
CA ALA A 230 1.45 10.55 -12.46
C ALA A 230 2.40 10.00 -11.36
N ARG A 231 1.99 10.08 -10.09
CA ARG A 231 2.74 9.54 -8.93
C ARG A 231 2.16 8.23 -8.40
N GLY A 232 1.30 7.56 -9.18
CA GLY A 232 0.74 6.24 -8.86
C GLY A 232 -0.33 6.28 -7.77
N GLY A 233 -1.00 7.41 -7.58
CA GLY A 233 -2.13 7.58 -6.69
C GLY A 233 -3.46 7.71 -7.42
N ALA A 234 -4.53 7.81 -6.65
CA ALA A 234 -5.88 8.07 -7.15
C ALA A 234 -6.64 9.04 -6.25
N VAL A 235 -7.47 9.86 -6.86
CA VAL A 235 -8.47 10.66 -6.14
C VAL A 235 -9.57 9.72 -5.63
N VAL A 236 -9.80 9.77 -4.33
CA VAL A 236 -10.88 9.01 -3.67
C VAL A 236 -12.18 9.76 -3.73
N LYS A 237 -12.15 11.02 -3.32
CA LYS A 237 -13.30 11.94 -3.33
C LYS A 237 -12.86 13.39 -3.23
N THR A 238 -13.79 14.27 -3.56
CA THR A 238 -13.67 15.70 -3.31
C THR A 238 -14.60 16.12 -2.16
N ILE A 239 -14.22 17.14 -1.39
CA ILE A 239 -14.99 17.68 -0.26
C ILE A 239 -14.93 19.20 -0.36
N GLY A 240 -15.94 19.82 -0.98
CA GLY A 240 -15.83 21.23 -1.40
C GLY A 240 -14.72 21.40 -2.45
N ASP A 241 -13.71 22.19 -2.15
CA ASP A 241 -12.49 22.36 -2.95
C ASP A 241 -11.32 21.48 -2.47
N ALA A 242 -11.52 20.72 -1.40
CA ALA A 242 -10.54 19.76 -0.91
C ALA A 242 -10.54 18.46 -1.73
N VAL A 243 -9.37 17.83 -1.85
CA VAL A 243 -9.21 16.51 -2.46
C VAL A 243 -8.64 15.55 -1.42
N MET A 244 -9.24 14.37 -1.32
CA MET A 244 -8.68 13.20 -0.67
C MET A 244 -8.11 12.26 -1.72
N ALA A 245 -6.82 12.02 -1.69
CA ALA A 245 -6.14 11.09 -2.58
C ALA A 245 -5.46 9.95 -1.80
N VAL A 246 -5.36 8.78 -2.43
CA VAL A 246 -4.75 7.58 -1.87
C VAL A 246 -3.54 7.14 -2.69
N PHE A 247 -2.54 6.58 -2.01
CA PHE A 247 -1.32 6.01 -2.59
C PHE A 247 -0.95 4.71 -1.89
N ALA A 248 -0.35 3.79 -2.63
CA ALA A 248 0.14 2.52 -2.07
C ALA A 248 1.31 2.70 -1.10
N ALA A 249 2.07 3.81 -1.21
CA ALA A 249 3.22 4.11 -0.37
C ALA A 249 3.34 5.62 -0.12
N GLY A 250 3.89 5.98 1.04
CA GLY A 250 4.10 7.37 1.43
C GLY A 250 4.99 8.18 0.48
N ALA A 251 5.98 7.53 -0.13
CA ALA A 251 6.88 8.19 -1.08
C ALA A 251 6.14 8.76 -2.30
N GLY A 252 5.16 8.02 -2.87
CA GLY A 252 4.34 8.51 -3.98
C GLY A 252 3.49 9.71 -3.58
N ALA A 253 2.88 9.67 -2.39
CA ALA A 253 2.10 10.78 -1.84
C ALA A 253 2.97 12.02 -1.61
N LEU A 254 4.17 11.84 -1.08
CA LEU A 254 5.12 12.92 -0.81
C LEU A 254 5.65 13.55 -2.11
N GLU A 255 5.97 12.74 -3.12
CA GLU A 255 6.37 13.23 -4.45
C GLU A 255 5.25 14.05 -5.09
N ALA A 256 3.99 13.57 -5.02
CA ALA A 256 2.83 14.29 -5.52
C ALA A 256 2.64 15.64 -4.79
N ALA A 257 2.77 15.65 -3.46
CA ALA A 257 2.67 16.87 -2.66
C ALA A 257 3.74 17.91 -3.02
N LEU A 258 4.97 17.46 -3.24
CA LEU A 258 6.07 18.32 -3.67
C LEU A 258 5.85 18.87 -5.09
N ASP A 259 5.43 18.02 -6.04
CA ASP A 259 5.09 18.46 -7.40
C ASP A 259 3.98 19.51 -7.39
N MET A 260 2.93 19.34 -6.56
CA MET A 260 1.85 20.30 -6.43
C MET A 260 2.37 21.67 -5.96
N GLN A 261 3.20 21.69 -4.93
CA GLN A 261 3.74 22.97 -4.41
C GLN A 261 4.74 23.62 -5.36
N GLU A 262 5.61 22.86 -6.00
CA GLU A 262 6.58 23.39 -6.98
C GLU A 262 5.90 23.93 -8.23
N ARG A 263 4.80 23.32 -8.65
CA ARG A 263 4.06 23.66 -9.87
C ARG A 263 2.80 24.50 -9.62
N ILE A 264 2.59 25.00 -8.40
CA ILE A 264 1.39 25.79 -8.03
C ILE A 264 1.23 27.04 -8.91
N GLY A 265 2.33 27.58 -9.44
CA GLY A 265 2.30 28.68 -10.39
C GLY A 265 1.53 28.38 -11.69
N GLU A 266 1.55 27.12 -12.16
CA GLU A 266 0.78 26.69 -13.34
C GLU A 266 -0.73 26.78 -13.06
N LEU A 267 -1.14 26.36 -11.86
CA LEU A 267 -2.52 26.47 -11.42
C LEU A 267 -2.92 27.93 -11.26
N SER A 268 -2.11 28.74 -10.60
CA SER A 268 -2.36 30.16 -10.41
C SER A 268 -2.54 30.92 -11.75
N ALA A 269 -1.74 30.56 -12.75
CA ALA A 269 -1.87 31.15 -14.10
C ALA A 269 -3.18 30.79 -14.82
N ARG A 270 -3.72 29.60 -14.52
CA ARG A 270 -5.01 29.15 -15.10
C ARG A 270 -6.22 29.79 -14.41
N LEU A 271 -6.15 29.91 -13.09
CA LEU A 271 -7.32 30.22 -12.27
C LEU A 271 -7.62 31.70 -12.10
N ALA A 272 -6.63 32.55 -11.92
CA ALA A 272 -6.81 34.01 -11.90
C ALA A 272 -5.45 34.72 -11.87
N PRO A 273 -5.11 35.54 -12.84
CA PRO A 273 -3.82 36.24 -12.87
C PRO A 273 -3.66 37.31 -11.78
N ARG A 274 -4.67 37.57 -10.94
CA ARG A 274 -4.66 38.66 -9.97
C ARG A 274 -4.37 38.28 -8.52
N GLU A 275 -4.47 36.98 -8.16
CA GLU A 275 -4.16 36.53 -6.79
C GLU A 275 -3.44 35.18 -6.79
N PRO A 276 -2.37 35.02 -6.01
CA PRO A 276 -1.68 33.75 -5.90
C PRO A 276 -2.56 32.73 -5.20
N VAL A 277 -2.77 31.57 -5.85
CA VAL A 277 -3.42 30.43 -5.23
C VAL A 277 -2.43 29.75 -4.26
N ALA A 278 -2.83 29.53 -3.04
CA ALA A 278 -2.05 28.80 -2.06
C ALA A 278 -2.76 27.49 -1.71
N LEU A 279 -2.03 26.38 -1.82
CA LEU A 279 -2.54 25.04 -1.53
C LEU A 279 -2.04 24.60 -0.16
N LYS A 280 -2.96 24.14 0.68
CA LYS A 280 -2.69 23.45 1.95
C LYS A 280 -2.58 21.96 1.65
N ILE A 281 -1.53 21.30 2.12
CA ILE A 281 -1.32 19.87 1.88
C ILE A 281 -0.94 19.17 3.17
N GLY A 282 -1.60 18.02 3.44
CA GLY A 282 -1.27 17.11 4.52
C GLY A 282 -1.05 15.68 4.01
N VAL A 283 -0.02 14.99 4.50
CA VAL A 283 0.27 13.60 4.15
C VAL A 283 0.47 12.75 5.39
N HIS A 284 -0.23 11.64 5.44
CA HIS A 284 -0.11 10.65 6.52
C HIS A 284 -0.19 9.23 5.95
N GLN A 285 0.47 8.27 6.60
CA GLN A 285 0.36 6.85 6.25
C GLN A 285 0.05 6.00 7.47
N GLY A 286 -0.71 4.93 7.25
CA GLY A 286 -1.11 3.98 8.29
C GLY A 286 -2.12 2.97 7.79
N PRO A 287 -2.69 2.15 8.70
CA PRO A 287 -3.72 1.19 8.37
C PRO A 287 -5.07 1.86 8.18
N ALA A 288 -5.86 1.34 7.25
CA ALA A 288 -7.23 1.78 6.99
C ALA A 288 -8.14 0.59 6.66
N ILE A 289 -9.42 0.86 6.57
CA ILE A 289 -10.44 -0.09 6.13
C ILE A 289 -11.00 0.44 4.81
N ALA A 290 -11.00 -0.41 3.78
CA ALA A 290 -11.74 -0.13 2.55
C ALA A 290 -13.22 -0.42 2.78
N ILE A 291 -14.09 0.48 2.36
CA ILE A 291 -15.55 0.40 2.50
C ILE A 291 -16.26 0.79 1.20
N ASN A 292 -17.52 0.43 1.10
CA ASN A 292 -18.43 0.97 0.10
C ASN A 292 -19.16 2.18 0.70
N ALA A 293 -18.90 3.37 0.20
CA ALA A 293 -19.58 4.60 0.58
C ALA A 293 -20.41 5.11 -0.59
N GLY A 294 -21.71 4.81 -0.57
CA GLY A 294 -22.64 5.29 -1.59
C GLY A 294 -22.35 4.82 -3.01
N GLY A 295 -21.84 3.60 -3.19
CA GLY A 295 -21.51 3.03 -4.50
C GLY A 295 -20.09 3.39 -4.99
N SER A 296 -19.26 3.98 -4.14
CA SER A 296 -17.85 4.27 -4.41
C SER A 296 -16.95 3.59 -3.40
N LEU A 297 -15.77 3.15 -3.84
CA LEU A 297 -14.75 2.60 -2.94
C LEU A 297 -14.09 3.76 -2.17
N ASP A 298 -14.26 3.76 -0.85
CA ASP A 298 -13.73 4.77 0.07
C ASP A 298 -12.91 4.11 1.18
N TYR A 299 -12.29 4.93 2.03
CA TYR A 299 -11.47 4.47 3.15
C TYR A 299 -12.00 5.05 4.46
N PHE A 300 -11.95 4.22 5.51
CA PHE A 300 -12.41 4.56 6.84
C PHE A 300 -11.36 4.21 7.90
N GLY A 301 -11.38 4.94 9.02
CA GLY A 301 -10.54 4.69 10.19
C GLY A 301 -9.89 5.96 10.73
N THR A 302 -9.25 5.81 11.89
CA THR A 302 -8.55 6.93 12.58
C THR A 302 -7.52 7.59 11.68
N MET A 303 -6.85 6.81 10.85
CA MET A 303 -5.85 7.28 9.88
C MET A 303 -6.43 8.35 8.93
N VAL A 304 -7.68 8.19 8.46
CA VAL A 304 -8.34 9.18 7.59
C VAL A 304 -8.54 10.50 8.35
N ASN A 305 -8.98 10.42 9.61
CA ASN A 305 -9.17 11.59 10.45
C ASN A 305 -7.84 12.30 10.74
N VAL A 306 -6.78 11.55 11.05
CA VAL A 306 -5.42 12.09 11.23
C VAL A 306 -4.98 12.84 9.97
N SER A 307 -5.11 12.22 8.79
CA SER A 307 -4.68 12.82 7.52
C SER A 307 -5.38 14.17 7.25
N ALA A 308 -6.69 14.24 7.48
CA ALA A 308 -7.46 15.47 7.32
C ALA A 308 -7.05 16.56 8.33
N ARG A 309 -6.71 16.17 9.58
CA ARG A 309 -6.24 17.13 10.59
C ARG A 309 -4.80 17.61 10.29
N VAL A 310 -3.94 16.73 9.81
CA VAL A 310 -2.58 17.09 9.39
C VAL A 310 -2.62 18.13 8.26
N GLN A 311 -3.54 18.00 7.31
CA GLN A 311 -3.72 19.00 6.25
C GLN A 311 -4.14 20.37 6.82
N ASN A 312 -4.98 20.39 7.86
CA ASN A 312 -5.41 21.66 8.48
C ASN A 312 -4.26 22.45 9.12
N GLU A 313 -3.18 21.77 9.53
CA GLU A 313 -1.96 22.39 10.09
C GLU A 313 -1.07 23.05 9.02
N SER A 314 -1.35 22.85 7.74
CA SER A 314 -0.69 23.58 6.65
C SER A 314 -1.15 25.05 6.65
N GLU A 315 -0.22 25.97 6.45
CA GLU A 315 -0.46 27.41 6.35
C GLU A 315 -0.72 27.86 4.90
N GLY A 316 -0.51 26.93 3.94
CA GLY A 316 -0.60 27.18 2.51
C GLY A 316 0.75 27.51 1.89
N GLY A 317 1.07 26.81 0.81
CA GLY A 317 2.40 26.87 0.17
C GLY A 317 3.45 25.97 0.84
N ASP A 318 3.03 25.21 1.85
CA ASP A 318 3.82 24.22 2.61
C ASP A 318 3.14 22.84 2.57
N ILE A 319 3.85 21.83 3.04
CA ILE A 319 3.34 20.46 3.19
C ILE A 319 3.54 20.05 4.63
N VAL A 320 2.51 19.52 5.29
CA VAL A 320 2.63 18.95 6.63
C VAL A 320 2.57 17.43 6.56
N ILE A 321 3.55 16.76 7.18
CA ILE A 321 3.64 15.30 7.21
C ILE A 321 3.75 14.79 8.64
N THR A 322 3.36 13.54 8.87
CA THR A 322 3.48 12.88 10.17
C THR A 322 4.82 12.17 10.34
N SER A 323 5.12 11.76 11.58
CA SER A 323 6.29 10.94 11.92
C SER A 323 6.36 9.64 11.13
N THR A 324 5.20 9.03 10.82
CA THR A 324 5.15 7.79 10.02
C THR A 324 5.66 7.99 8.58
N ILE A 325 5.41 9.15 7.99
CA ILE A 325 5.98 9.54 6.69
C ILE A 325 7.47 9.90 6.84
N ALA A 326 7.83 10.69 7.84
CA ALA A 326 9.21 11.15 8.03
C ALA A 326 10.18 9.99 8.34
N ALA A 327 9.71 8.96 9.05
CA ALA A 327 10.50 7.78 9.42
C ALA A 327 10.59 6.71 8.32
N ASP A 328 9.77 6.80 7.27
CA ASP A 328 9.81 5.84 6.16
C ASP A 328 11.08 6.06 5.33
N PRO A 329 11.94 5.04 5.11
CA PRO A 329 13.21 5.20 4.39
C PRO A 329 13.06 5.72 2.96
N ALA A 330 11.99 5.32 2.25
CA ALA A 330 11.73 5.79 0.89
C ALA A 330 11.30 7.26 0.90
N CYS A 331 10.49 7.69 1.89
CA CYS A 331 10.14 9.09 2.09
C CYS A 331 11.35 9.93 2.49
N ALA A 332 12.21 9.43 3.38
CA ALA A 332 13.45 10.11 3.77
C ALA A 332 14.37 10.38 2.56
N ALA A 333 14.47 9.43 1.63
CA ALA A 333 15.22 9.61 0.39
C ALA A 333 14.61 10.72 -0.51
N VAL A 334 13.28 10.83 -0.58
CA VAL A 334 12.58 11.90 -1.28
C VAL A 334 12.86 13.25 -0.62
N LEU A 335 12.75 13.32 0.71
CA LEU A 335 13.01 14.55 1.47
C LEU A 335 14.44 15.05 1.27
N ALA A 336 15.43 14.18 1.37
CA ALA A 336 16.84 14.53 1.18
C ALA A 336 17.11 15.12 -0.23
N ARG A 337 16.40 14.66 -1.24
CA ARG A 337 16.56 15.12 -2.62
C ARG A 337 15.79 16.40 -2.91
N ARG A 338 14.57 16.58 -2.37
CA ARG A 338 13.61 17.60 -2.87
C ARG A 338 13.18 18.65 -1.84
N ALA A 339 13.21 18.38 -0.54
CA ALA A 339 12.79 19.35 0.46
C ALA A 339 13.86 20.42 0.68
N ALA A 340 13.46 21.70 0.66
CA ALA A 340 14.39 22.81 0.95
C ALA A 340 14.62 22.97 2.46
N ALA A 341 13.58 22.83 3.27
CA ALA A 341 13.61 22.90 4.72
C ALA A 341 12.53 21.98 5.32
N ALA A 342 12.83 21.39 6.47
CA ALA A 342 11.89 20.61 7.26
C ALA A 342 11.94 21.12 8.69
N LYS A 343 10.81 21.60 9.23
CA LYS A 343 10.68 22.06 10.60
C LYS A 343 9.80 21.09 11.38
N ARG A 344 10.34 20.45 12.40
CA ARG A 344 9.61 19.57 13.32
C ARG A 344 8.84 20.40 14.35
N PHE A 345 7.63 19.99 14.68
CA PHE A 345 6.80 20.56 15.74
C PHE A 345 5.85 19.49 16.30
N THR A 346 5.32 19.75 17.48
CA THR A 346 4.37 18.87 18.17
C THR A 346 3.13 19.66 18.51
N ILE A 347 1.94 19.06 18.23
CA ILE A 347 0.65 19.71 18.44
C ILE A 347 -0.45 18.68 18.71
N PRO A 348 -1.44 18.97 19.56
CA PRO A 348 -2.64 18.17 19.62
C PRO A 348 -3.51 18.39 18.38
N LEU A 349 -3.97 17.32 17.75
CA LEU A 349 -4.89 17.40 16.62
C LEU A 349 -6.34 17.37 17.09
N LYS A 350 -7.15 18.30 16.59
CA LYS A 350 -8.56 18.48 17.04
C LYS A 350 -9.37 17.18 16.96
N GLY A 351 -9.92 16.75 18.11
CA GLY A 351 -10.75 15.54 18.20
C GLY A 351 -9.98 14.22 18.25
N LEU A 352 -8.66 14.26 18.38
CA LEU A 352 -7.81 13.10 18.58
C LEU A 352 -7.09 13.18 19.92
N SER A 353 -6.84 12.05 20.56
CA SER A 353 -6.13 11.98 21.82
C SER A 353 -4.62 12.06 21.63
N GLY A 354 -3.92 12.74 22.54
CA GLY A 354 -2.47 12.85 22.56
C GLY A 354 -1.89 13.94 21.67
N GLU A 355 -0.58 14.04 21.69
CA GLU A 355 0.20 14.94 20.86
C GLU A 355 0.74 14.23 19.64
N PHE A 356 0.77 14.94 18.51
CA PHE A 356 1.26 14.44 17.24
C PHE A 356 2.53 15.18 16.87
N GLU A 357 3.57 14.41 16.56
CA GLU A 357 4.80 14.92 16.02
C GLU A 357 4.67 15.05 14.50
N LEU A 358 4.82 16.27 14.01
CA LEU A 358 4.64 16.67 12.62
C LEU A 358 5.88 17.37 12.09
N TRP A 359 6.03 17.34 10.76
CA TRP A 359 7.04 18.08 10.03
C TRP A 359 6.38 18.99 9.01
N ARG A 360 6.76 20.26 9.02
CA ARG A 360 6.39 21.23 7.99
C ARG A 360 7.51 21.29 6.98
N LEU A 361 7.21 21.00 5.73
CA LEU A 361 8.14 21.01 4.62
C LEU A 361 7.92 22.25 3.77
N THR A 362 9.01 22.95 3.46
CA THR A 362 9.01 24.03 2.46
C THR A 362 9.72 23.49 1.21
N PRO A 363 9.03 23.37 0.07
CA PRO A 363 9.65 22.93 -1.18
C PRO A 363 10.73 23.88 -1.67
N ARG A 364 11.69 23.39 -2.43
CA ARG A 364 12.65 24.24 -3.15
C ARG A 364 11.88 24.94 -4.28
N ARG A 365 11.94 26.26 -4.31
CA ARG A 365 11.43 27.08 -5.42
C ARG A 365 12.43 27.19 -6.54
#